data_8305b0486574c7f711759d7836f48ebe
#
_entry.id   8305b0486574c7f711759d7836f48ebe
#
_cell.length_a   1.000
_cell.length_b   1.000
_cell.length_c   1.000
_cell.angle_alpha   90.00
_cell.angle_beta   90.00
_cell.angle_gamma   90.00
#
_symmetry.space_group_name_H-M   'P 1'
#
loop_
_entity.id
_entity.type
_entity.pdbx_description
1 polymer ?
#
loop_
_entity_poly.entity_id
_entity_poly.type
_entity_poly.pdbx_seq_one_letter_code
_entity_poly.pdbx_strand_id
1 'polypeptide(L)'
;ARIAEIAHHYGVPLIVDEAHGAHFRFSEYFPVSAAQLGADVVINSVHKTLPCLTQTGVIHLCSDRVSREKLKRFLGIYQSSSPSYILMSSIDACMDKLEREGDEMFRVFTENLEKARRRLSGCKYIRLVTPQACECQRVFDFDRSKILLSTVNSSLNGRELHQILRREFHLEMEM
;
A
#
# COMPACT_ATOMS: atom_id res chain seq x y z
N ALA A 1 0.76 14.72 -7.70
CA ALA A 1 1.15 16.10 -8.04
C ALA A 1 -0.08 16.97 -8.31
N ARG A 2 -0.87 16.74 -9.36
CA ARG A 2 -1.97 17.64 -9.75
C ARG A 2 -3.02 17.90 -8.64
N ILE A 3 -3.36 16.93 -7.82
CA ILE A 3 -4.30 17.11 -6.69
C ILE A 3 -3.68 18.05 -5.65
N ALA A 4 -2.40 17.87 -5.32
CA ALA A 4 -1.68 18.74 -4.40
C ALA A 4 -1.60 20.17 -4.93
N GLU A 5 -1.27 20.35 -6.20
CA GLU A 5 -1.24 21.68 -6.85
C GLU A 5 -2.58 22.41 -6.76
N ILE A 6 -3.68 21.70 -7.01
CA ILE A 6 -5.03 22.28 -6.90
C ILE A 6 -5.34 22.63 -5.44
N ALA A 7 -5.13 21.72 -4.49
CA ALA A 7 -5.36 21.99 -3.07
C ALA A 7 -4.56 23.19 -2.57
N HIS A 8 -3.28 23.24 -2.92
CA HIS A 8 -2.38 24.32 -2.52
C HIS A 8 -2.73 25.67 -3.19
N HIS A 9 -3.23 25.65 -4.43
CA HIS A 9 -3.74 26.86 -5.09
C HIS A 9 -4.86 27.53 -4.28
N TYR A 10 -5.70 26.71 -3.64
CA TYR A 10 -6.79 27.21 -2.77
C TYR A 10 -6.37 27.34 -1.29
N GLY A 11 -5.09 27.21 -0.96
CA GLY A 11 -4.58 27.33 0.41
C GLY A 11 -4.98 26.17 1.34
N VAL A 12 -5.44 25.04 0.77
CA VAL A 12 -5.90 23.88 1.53
C VAL A 12 -4.79 22.83 1.61
N PRO A 13 -4.46 22.31 2.81
CA PRO A 13 -3.52 21.21 2.93
C PRO A 13 -4.12 19.89 2.40
N LEU A 14 -3.27 19.04 1.80
CA LEU A 14 -3.63 17.73 1.31
C LEU A 14 -3.20 16.65 2.31
N ILE A 15 -4.17 15.93 2.85
CA ILE A 15 -3.95 14.75 3.70
C ILE A 15 -4.29 13.51 2.87
N VAL A 16 -3.39 12.54 2.83
CA VAL A 16 -3.56 11.29 2.07
C VAL A 16 -3.49 10.09 3.00
N ASP A 17 -4.57 9.30 2.99
CA ASP A 17 -4.54 7.95 3.56
C ASP A 17 -3.88 7.01 2.54
N GLU A 18 -2.62 6.70 2.78
CA GLU A 18 -1.79 5.78 2.01
C GLU A 18 -1.52 4.51 2.83
N ALA A 19 -2.53 4.02 3.55
CA ALA A 19 -2.39 2.89 4.47
C ALA A 19 -1.80 1.63 3.81
N HIS A 20 -2.06 1.42 2.52
CA HIS A 20 -1.53 0.29 1.75
C HIS A 20 -0.26 0.61 0.95
N GLY A 21 0.31 1.80 1.09
CA GLY A 21 1.43 2.28 0.28
C GLY A 21 2.76 2.46 1.04
N ALA A 22 2.90 1.91 2.24
CA ALA A 22 4.13 2.09 3.03
C ALA A 22 5.40 1.59 2.31
N HIS A 23 5.25 0.66 1.36
CA HIS A 23 6.34 0.09 0.55
C HIS A 23 6.71 0.91 -0.70
N PHE A 24 5.93 1.93 -1.09
CA PHE A 24 6.10 2.62 -2.37
C PHE A 24 7.49 3.24 -2.59
N ARG A 25 8.16 3.68 -1.53
CA ARG A 25 9.46 4.31 -1.64
C ARG A 25 10.65 3.36 -1.82
N PHE A 26 10.42 2.05 -1.67
CA PHE A 26 11.51 1.08 -1.66
C PHE A 26 11.80 0.44 -3.02
N SER A 27 11.01 0.74 -4.05
CA SER A 27 11.29 0.31 -5.42
C SER A 27 10.51 1.17 -6.43
N GLU A 28 11.14 1.50 -7.54
CA GLU A 28 10.49 2.15 -8.71
C GLU A 28 9.43 1.27 -9.39
N TYR A 29 9.35 0.02 -9.00
CA TYR A 29 8.30 -0.91 -9.46
C TYR A 29 6.90 -0.51 -8.97
N PHE A 30 6.81 0.22 -7.88
CA PHE A 30 5.57 0.66 -7.24
C PHE A 30 5.21 2.09 -7.62
N PRO A 31 3.96 2.52 -7.36
CA PRO A 31 3.58 3.92 -7.53
C PRO A 31 4.44 4.90 -6.73
N VAL A 32 4.54 6.11 -7.21
CA VAL A 32 5.19 7.19 -6.47
C VAL A 32 4.35 7.53 -5.24
N SER A 33 4.97 7.60 -4.05
CA SER A 33 4.27 7.87 -2.81
C SER A 33 3.65 9.28 -2.80
N ALA A 34 2.53 9.44 -2.07
CA ALA A 34 1.85 10.72 -1.93
C ALA A 34 2.76 11.80 -1.33
N ALA A 35 3.69 11.44 -0.45
CA ALA A 35 4.68 12.35 0.10
C ALA A 35 5.59 12.96 -0.99
N GLN A 36 6.04 12.14 -1.95
CA GLN A 36 6.85 12.59 -3.08
C GLN A 36 6.02 13.39 -4.10
N LEU A 37 4.70 13.18 -4.13
CA LEU A 37 3.77 13.90 -5.01
C LEU A 37 3.22 15.20 -4.40
N GLY A 38 3.73 15.61 -3.23
CA GLY A 38 3.42 16.89 -2.60
C GLY A 38 2.25 16.88 -1.62
N ALA A 39 1.86 15.71 -1.08
CA ALA A 39 0.94 15.67 0.05
C ALA A 39 1.58 16.30 1.30
N ASP A 40 0.77 17.00 2.11
CA ASP A 40 1.24 17.66 3.33
C ASP A 40 1.29 16.70 4.52
N VAL A 41 0.35 15.77 4.57
CA VAL A 41 0.33 14.69 5.56
C VAL A 41 0.03 13.38 4.86
N VAL A 42 0.80 12.35 5.18
CA VAL A 42 0.57 10.98 4.67
C VAL A 42 0.47 10.01 5.84
N ILE A 43 -0.50 9.10 5.75
CA ILE A 43 -0.76 8.09 6.78
C ILE A 43 -0.47 6.72 6.19
N ASN A 44 0.48 5.99 6.78
CA ASN A 44 0.81 4.62 6.39
C ASN A 44 0.48 3.62 7.52
N SER A 45 -0.19 2.53 7.16
CA SER A 45 -0.29 1.35 8.03
C SER A 45 0.90 0.43 7.71
N VAL A 46 2.01 0.60 8.41
CA VAL A 46 3.26 -0.11 8.09
C VAL A 46 3.14 -1.62 8.20
N HIS A 47 2.24 -2.11 9.06
CA HIS A 47 1.97 -3.53 9.21
C HIS A 47 1.29 -4.20 8.00
N LYS A 48 0.73 -3.43 7.06
CA LYS A 48 0.04 -4.00 5.90
C LYS A 48 0.98 -4.42 4.78
N THR A 49 2.09 -3.72 4.63
CA THR A 49 2.98 -3.91 3.48
C THR A 49 4.46 -3.97 3.84
N LEU A 50 4.81 -3.77 5.09
CA LEU A 50 6.16 -3.90 5.63
C LEU A 50 6.20 -4.92 6.77
N PRO A 51 7.36 -5.48 7.13
CA PRO A 51 7.49 -6.51 8.17
C PRO A 51 7.36 -5.94 9.60
N CYS A 52 6.23 -5.32 9.89
CA CYS A 52 5.86 -4.78 11.21
C CYS A 52 4.73 -5.58 11.85
N LEU A 53 4.64 -5.55 13.17
CA LEU A 53 3.52 -6.13 13.89
C LEU A 53 2.21 -5.40 13.57
N THR A 54 1.11 -6.13 13.60
CA THR A 54 -0.25 -5.59 13.38
C THR A 54 -0.53 -4.40 14.30
N GLN A 55 -1.37 -3.46 13.83
CA GLN A 55 -1.72 -2.18 14.47
C GLN A 55 -0.64 -1.09 14.39
N THR A 56 0.55 -1.36 13.83
CA THR A 56 1.55 -0.31 13.65
C THR A 56 1.20 0.62 12.49
N GLY A 57 1.34 1.91 12.72
CA GLY A 57 1.09 2.95 11.73
C GLY A 57 2.03 4.15 11.95
N VAL A 58 2.25 4.92 10.89
CA VAL A 58 3.10 6.10 10.90
C VAL A 58 2.39 7.25 10.20
N ILE A 59 2.50 8.44 10.76
CA ILE A 59 2.08 9.70 10.12
C ILE A 59 3.33 10.46 9.69
N HIS A 60 3.39 10.82 8.43
CA HIS A 60 4.42 11.68 7.87
C HIS A 60 3.89 13.10 7.73
N LEU A 61 4.54 14.05 8.39
CA LEU A 61 4.32 15.47 8.18
C LEU A 61 5.35 15.98 7.16
N CYS A 62 4.88 16.29 5.96
CA CYS A 62 5.71 16.51 4.78
C CYS A 62 5.90 18.00 4.44
N SER A 63 5.11 18.90 5.06
CA SER A 63 5.20 20.34 4.84
C SER A 63 4.82 21.16 6.07
N ASP A 64 5.10 22.45 6.04
CA ASP A 64 4.73 23.40 7.10
C ASP A 64 3.30 23.94 6.98
N ARG A 65 2.51 23.48 6.00
CA ARG A 65 1.09 23.87 5.83
C ARG A 65 0.21 23.32 6.96
N VAL A 66 0.62 22.24 7.58
CA VAL A 66 -0.05 21.65 8.75
C VAL A 66 0.83 21.89 9.99
N SER A 67 0.28 22.55 11.00
CA SER A 67 1.02 22.79 12.26
C SER A 67 1.32 21.48 12.97
N ARG A 68 2.60 21.24 13.24
CA ARG A 68 3.07 20.07 13.98
C ARG A 68 2.47 20.01 15.39
N GLU A 69 2.34 21.17 16.05
CA GLU A 69 1.78 21.27 17.40
C GLU A 69 0.30 20.87 17.41
N LYS A 70 -0.48 21.37 16.44
CA LYS A 70 -1.89 20.99 16.30
C LYS A 70 -2.03 19.50 16.02
N LEU A 71 -1.24 18.95 15.08
CA LEU A 71 -1.27 17.53 14.78
C LEU A 71 -0.94 16.70 16.04
N LYS A 72 0.14 17.04 16.75
CA LYS A 72 0.56 16.37 17.99
C LYS A 72 -0.52 16.44 19.06
N ARG A 73 -1.20 17.59 19.22
CA ARG A 73 -2.31 17.74 20.15
C ARG A 73 -3.46 16.79 19.83
N PHE A 74 -3.89 16.71 18.58
CA PHE A 74 -4.98 15.81 18.19
C PHE A 74 -4.58 14.33 18.33
N LEU A 75 -3.36 13.96 17.98
CA LEU A 75 -2.84 12.62 18.25
C LEU A 75 -2.89 12.29 19.72
N GLY A 76 -2.51 13.21 20.63
CA GLY A 76 -2.59 13.02 22.07
C GLY A 76 -4.02 12.85 22.60
N ILE A 77 -5.04 13.36 21.89
CA ILE A 77 -6.46 13.20 22.25
C ILE A 77 -6.99 11.84 21.79
N TYR A 78 -6.65 11.40 20.58
CA TYR A 78 -7.24 10.24 19.94
C TYR A 78 -6.40 8.97 20.06
N GLN A 79 -5.12 9.06 20.41
CA GLN A 79 -4.26 7.92 20.67
C GLN A 79 -4.33 7.45 22.12
N SER A 80 -3.82 6.25 22.37
CA SER A 80 -3.61 5.75 23.72
C SER A 80 -2.62 6.62 24.50
N SER A 81 -2.87 6.86 25.76
CA SER A 81 -1.96 7.55 26.68
C SER A 81 -0.71 6.72 27.03
N SER A 82 -0.78 5.40 26.81
CA SER A 82 0.30 4.46 27.10
C SER A 82 0.75 3.78 25.80
N PRO A 83 1.82 4.26 25.15
CA PRO A 83 2.31 3.65 23.92
C PRO A 83 2.83 2.23 24.20
N SER A 84 2.56 1.31 23.27
CA SER A 84 3.12 -0.04 23.32
C SER A 84 4.57 -0.03 22.88
N TYR A 85 5.50 -0.28 23.78
CA TYR A 85 6.93 -0.40 23.43
C TYR A 85 7.20 -1.57 22.49
N ILE A 86 6.42 -2.65 22.55
CA ILE A 86 6.52 -3.77 21.61
C ILE A 86 6.22 -3.34 20.19
N LEU A 87 5.15 -2.55 19.99
CA LEU A 87 4.80 -2.03 18.68
C LEU A 87 5.84 -1.01 18.16
N MET A 88 6.33 -0.14 19.05
CA MET A 88 7.39 0.82 18.72
C MET A 88 8.68 0.10 18.32
N SER A 89 9.11 -0.90 19.09
CA SER A 89 10.30 -1.71 18.78
C SER A 89 10.13 -2.48 17.46
N SER A 90 8.91 -2.91 17.14
CA SER A 90 8.63 -3.55 15.85
C SER A 90 8.82 -2.59 14.68
N ILE A 91 8.41 -1.33 14.81
CA ILE A 91 8.64 -0.31 13.78
C ILE A 91 10.14 -0.05 13.65
N ASP A 92 10.85 0.14 14.75
CA ASP A 92 12.29 0.40 14.78
C ASP A 92 13.08 -0.73 14.12
N ALA A 93 12.84 -1.97 14.52
CA ALA A 93 13.47 -3.16 13.94
C ALA A 93 13.15 -3.32 12.44
N CYS A 94 11.94 -2.95 12.02
CA CYS A 94 11.57 -2.94 10.60
C CYS A 94 12.38 -1.91 9.82
N MET A 95 12.52 -0.69 10.35
CA MET A 95 13.29 0.38 9.68
C MET A 95 14.77 0.02 9.59
N ASP A 96 15.38 -0.48 10.67
CA ASP A 96 16.76 -0.98 10.66
C ASP A 96 16.97 -2.11 9.62
N LYS A 97 16.04 -3.04 9.54
CA LYS A 97 16.10 -4.11 8.53
C LYS A 97 15.99 -3.56 7.10
N LEU A 98 15.09 -2.63 6.86
CA LEU A 98 14.92 -2.02 5.54
C LEU A 98 16.12 -1.15 5.13
N GLU A 99 16.75 -0.48 6.07
CA GLU A 99 17.98 0.28 5.81
C GLU A 99 19.13 -0.63 5.39
N ARG A 100 19.27 -1.80 6.00
CA ARG A 100 20.36 -2.75 5.70
C ARG A 100 20.10 -3.65 4.50
N GLU A 101 18.88 -4.11 4.33
CA GLU A 101 18.55 -5.20 3.41
C GLU A 101 17.41 -4.83 2.41
N GLY A 102 16.84 -3.62 2.51
CA GLY A 102 15.62 -3.25 1.79
C GLY A 102 15.73 -3.39 0.28
N ASP A 103 16.83 -2.92 -0.31
CA ASP A 103 17.04 -3.00 -1.76
C ASP A 103 16.98 -4.44 -2.26
N GLU A 104 17.67 -5.35 -1.58
CA GLU A 104 17.68 -6.76 -1.97
C GLU A 104 16.33 -7.43 -1.70
N MET A 105 15.69 -7.14 -0.57
CA MET A 105 14.36 -7.67 -0.25
C MET A 105 13.34 -7.26 -1.31
N PHE A 106 13.30 -5.99 -1.71
CA PHE A 106 12.35 -5.51 -2.71
C PHE A 106 12.72 -5.96 -4.13
N ARG A 107 14.00 -6.12 -4.45
CA ARG A 107 14.43 -6.73 -5.71
C ARG A 107 13.88 -8.15 -5.85
N VAL A 108 14.09 -9.00 -4.85
CA VAL A 108 13.59 -10.38 -4.84
C VAL A 108 12.05 -10.41 -4.87
N PHE A 109 11.40 -9.53 -4.12
CA PHE A 109 9.94 -9.44 -4.07
C PHE A 109 9.36 -9.08 -5.45
N THR A 110 9.89 -8.05 -6.10
CA THR A 110 9.41 -7.62 -7.42
C THR A 110 9.67 -8.65 -8.51
N GLU A 111 10.80 -9.35 -8.49
CA GLU A 111 11.07 -10.47 -9.39
C GLU A 111 10.06 -11.61 -9.23
N ASN A 112 9.72 -11.95 -7.99
CA ASN A 112 8.71 -12.99 -7.69
C ASN A 112 7.30 -12.55 -8.12
N LEU A 113 6.94 -11.28 -7.92
CA LEU A 113 5.70 -10.70 -8.42
C LEU A 113 5.61 -10.81 -9.95
N GLU A 114 6.66 -10.46 -10.66
CA GLU A 114 6.69 -10.55 -12.13
C GLU A 114 6.60 -12.01 -12.61
N LYS A 115 7.25 -12.95 -11.94
CA LYS A 115 7.11 -14.39 -12.23
C LYS A 115 5.66 -14.85 -12.03
N ALA A 116 5.04 -14.46 -10.91
CA ALA A 116 3.64 -14.80 -10.62
C ALA A 116 2.69 -14.19 -11.66
N ARG A 117 2.87 -12.91 -12.00
CA ARG A 117 2.03 -12.20 -12.98
C ARG A 117 2.16 -12.84 -14.37
N ARG A 118 3.37 -13.19 -14.82
CA ARG A 118 3.56 -13.92 -16.09
C ARG A 118 2.84 -15.27 -16.11
N ARG A 119 2.88 -16.02 -15.01
CA ARG A 119 2.15 -17.31 -14.92
C ARG A 119 0.64 -17.10 -14.94
N LEU A 120 0.13 -16.12 -14.22
CA LEU A 120 -1.30 -15.80 -14.15
C LEU A 120 -1.83 -15.25 -15.49
N SER A 121 -1.05 -14.52 -16.25
CA SER A 121 -1.48 -14.01 -17.56
C SER A 121 -1.72 -15.12 -18.59
N GLY A 122 -1.16 -16.31 -18.39
CA GLY A 122 -1.42 -17.49 -19.22
C GLY A 122 -2.65 -18.32 -18.80
N CYS A 123 -3.35 -17.95 -17.72
CA CYS A 123 -4.52 -18.67 -17.27
C CYS A 123 -5.73 -18.45 -18.20
N LYS A 124 -6.42 -19.54 -18.56
CA LYS A 124 -7.56 -19.51 -19.50
C LYS A 124 -8.84 -18.98 -18.83
N TYR A 125 -9.10 -19.37 -17.60
CA TYR A 125 -10.38 -19.15 -16.93
C TYR A 125 -10.34 -18.01 -15.89
N ILE A 126 -9.15 -17.64 -15.43
CA ILE A 126 -8.93 -16.55 -14.50
C ILE A 126 -8.15 -15.48 -15.24
N ARG A 127 -8.65 -14.27 -15.25
CA ARG A 127 -7.99 -13.12 -15.89
C ARG A 127 -7.26 -12.29 -14.85
N LEU A 128 -5.95 -12.09 -15.05
CA LEU A 128 -5.20 -11.08 -14.29
C LEU A 128 -5.68 -9.69 -14.74
N VAL A 129 -6.18 -8.91 -13.81
CA VAL A 129 -6.63 -7.54 -14.08
C VAL A 129 -5.41 -6.62 -14.09
N THR A 130 -5.25 -5.89 -15.18
CA THR A 130 -4.22 -4.85 -15.36
C THR A 130 -4.90 -3.58 -15.88
N PRO A 131 -4.28 -2.39 -15.79
CA PRO A 131 -4.84 -1.17 -16.37
C PRO A 131 -5.19 -1.33 -17.85
N GLN A 132 -4.36 -2.04 -18.59
CA GLN A 132 -4.58 -2.32 -20.01
C GLN A 132 -5.79 -3.26 -20.24
N ALA A 133 -5.98 -4.23 -19.34
CA ALA A 133 -7.09 -5.18 -19.43
C ALA A 133 -8.45 -4.58 -19.02
N CYS A 134 -8.45 -3.45 -18.32
CA CYS A 134 -9.68 -2.79 -17.90
C CYS A 134 -10.30 -1.91 -19.00
N GLU A 135 -9.64 -1.73 -20.17
CA GLU A 135 -10.06 -0.78 -21.20
C GLU A 135 -10.35 0.64 -20.66
N CYS A 136 -9.90 0.90 -19.43
CA CYS A 136 -10.18 2.11 -18.69
C CYS A 136 -9.01 3.08 -18.85
N GLN A 137 -9.13 4.01 -19.79
CA GLN A 137 -8.14 5.08 -20.02
C GLN A 137 -8.01 6.06 -18.83
N ARG A 138 -8.78 5.85 -17.74
CA ARG A 138 -8.83 6.73 -16.57
C ARG A 138 -7.99 6.25 -15.39
N VAL A 139 -7.32 5.10 -15.49
CA VAL A 139 -6.38 4.61 -14.47
C VAL A 139 -5.04 5.30 -14.70
N PHE A 140 -4.67 6.19 -13.80
CA PHE A 140 -3.40 6.91 -13.85
C PHE A 140 -2.22 6.00 -13.51
N ASP A 141 -2.35 5.25 -12.41
CA ASP A 141 -1.36 4.32 -11.91
C ASP A 141 -2.03 3.28 -11.00
N PHE A 142 -1.34 2.17 -10.71
CA PHE A 142 -1.85 1.16 -9.80
C PHE A 142 -0.69 0.42 -9.10
N ASP A 143 -0.96 -0.04 -7.89
CA ASP A 143 0.00 -0.82 -7.12
C ASP A 143 0.14 -2.25 -7.70
N ARG A 144 1.27 -2.51 -8.35
CA ARG A 144 1.59 -3.81 -8.96
C ARG A 144 1.81 -4.93 -7.93
N SER A 145 2.00 -4.60 -6.65
CA SER A 145 2.06 -5.59 -5.58
C SER A 145 0.72 -6.30 -5.38
N LYS A 146 -0.38 -5.65 -5.77
CA LYS A 146 -1.73 -6.22 -5.71
C LYS A 146 -2.01 -7.06 -6.96
N ILE A 147 -2.27 -8.35 -6.74
CA ILE A 147 -2.66 -9.28 -7.80
C ILE A 147 -4.18 -9.34 -7.83
N LEU A 148 -4.77 -8.63 -8.78
CA LEU A 148 -6.22 -8.61 -8.97
C LEU A 148 -6.63 -9.69 -9.96
N LEU A 149 -7.55 -10.57 -9.55
CA LEU A 149 -8.04 -11.67 -10.37
C LEU A 149 -9.52 -11.49 -10.70
N SER A 150 -9.88 -11.74 -11.94
CA SER A 150 -11.26 -11.72 -12.39
C SER A 150 -11.66 -13.11 -12.90
N THR A 151 -12.86 -13.53 -12.55
CA THR A 151 -13.46 -14.82 -12.96
C THR A 151 -14.35 -14.70 -14.20
N VAL A 152 -14.30 -13.59 -14.91
CA VAL A 152 -15.19 -13.27 -16.05
C VAL A 152 -15.21 -14.35 -17.15
N ASN A 153 -14.16 -15.14 -17.27
CA ASN A 153 -14.04 -16.21 -18.25
C ASN A 153 -14.36 -17.62 -17.66
N SER A 154 -14.91 -17.68 -16.46
CA SER A 154 -15.26 -18.93 -15.78
C SER A 154 -16.73 -18.93 -15.37
N SER A 155 -17.24 -20.13 -14.97
CA SER A 155 -18.57 -20.26 -14.36
C SER A 155 -18.60 -19.83 -12.89
N LEU A 156 -17.46 -19.53 -12.29
CA LEU A 156 -17.35 -19.15 -10.88
C LEU A 156 -17.50 -17.63 -10.73
N ASN A 157 -18.12 -17.19 -9.65
CA ASN A 157 -18.00 -15.82 -9.19
C ASN A 157 -16.79 -15.67 -8.23
N GLY A 158 -16.44 -14.42 -7.87
CA GLY A 158 -15.27 -14.16 -7.03
C GLY A 158 -15.35 -14.81 -5.64
N ARG A 159 -16.56 -14.89 -5.06
CA ARG A 159 -16.78 -15.52 -3.75
C ARG A 159 -16.56 -17.04 -3.81
N GLU A 160 -17.03 -17.68 -4.86
CA GLU A 160 -16.82 -19.12 -5.08
C GLU A 160 -15.34 -19.44 -5.28
N LEU A 161 -14.64 -18.65 -6.11
CA LEU A 161 -13.19 -18.77 -6.27
C LEU A 161 -12.45 -18.62 -4.93
N HIS A 162 -12.78 -17.58 -4.15
CA HIS A 162 -12.19 -17.39 -2.82
C HIS A 162 -12.39 -18.60 -1.91
N GLN A 163 -13.62 -19.17 -1.87
CA GLN A 163 -13.90 -20.34 -1.04
C GLN A 163 -13.11 -21.56 -1.47
N ILE A 164 -12.95 -21.81 -2.77
CA ILE A 164 -12.14 -22.91 -3.30
C ILE A 164 -10.68 -22.71 -2.92
N LEU A 165 -10.12 -21.53 -3.19
CA LEU A 165 -8.73 -21.22 -2.88
C LEU A 165 -8.42 -21.38 -1.39
N ARG A 166 -9.33 -20.91 -0.53
CA ARG A 166 -9.19 -21.03 0.91
C ARG A 166 -9.25 -22.48 1.40
N ARG A 167 -10.25 -23.27 0.94
CA ARG A 167 -10.52 -24.62 1.45
C ARG A 167 -9.55 -25.66 0.89
N GLU A 168 -9.24 -25.57 -0.40
CA GLU A 168 -8.48 -26.61 -1.10
C GLU A 168 -6.99 -26.27 -1.22
N PHE A 169 -6.65 -24.99 -1.28
CA PHE A 169 -5.28 -24.52 -1.52
C PHE A 169 -4.71 -23.70 -0.36
N HIS A 170 -5.45 -23.47 0.73
CA HIS A 170 -5.06 -22.67 1.89
C HIS A 170 -4.61 -21.25 1.53
N LEU A 171 -5.18 -20.68 0.46
CA LEU A 171 -4.93 -19.31 0.01
C LEU A 171 -6.07 -18.40 0.46
N GLU A 172 -5.77 -17.42 1.30
CA GLU A 172 -6.70 -16.37 1.70
C GLU A 172 -6.62 -15.20 0.72
N MET A 173 -7.78 -14.71 0.27
CA MET A 173 -7.88 -13.61 -0.69
C MET A 173 -8.73 -12.49 -0.06
N GLU A 174 -8.39 -11.24 -0.33
CA GLU A 174 -9.31 -10.10 -0.12
C GLU A 174 -10.35 -10.05 -1.25
N MET A 175 -11.59 -9.71 -0.90
CA MET A 175 -12.72 -9.59 -1.83
C MET A 175 -13.30 -8.18 -1.82
#